data_469739925e93bf75a18ad61b0bca6814
#
_entry.id   469739925e93bf75a18ad61b0bca6814
#
_cell.length_a   1.000
_cell.length_b   1.000
_cell.length_c   1.000
_cell.angle_alpha   90.00
_cell.angle_beta   90.00
_cell.angle_gamma   90.00
#
_symmetry.space_group_name_H-M   'P 1'
#
loop_
_entity.id
_entity.type
_entity.pdbx_description
1 polymer ?
#
loop_
_entity_poly.entity_id
_entity_poly.type
_entity_poly.pdbx_seq_one_letter_code
_entity_poly.pdbx_strand_id
1 'polypeptide(L)'
;VVVVVVVVVVGSSNSSSNNNSSSSGTDDLLGGFMMGGTTTEQAPPQPLLSPTSFNTQQFGGNWGSHTSEMKITVPSSVNSPQTFMTAMQQGANLQAVQAIVQTGEAICAGMKADGNIVLVHGKIMANGVLLTVRTKDPGFTQTCLDICKNAL
;
A
#
# COMPACT_ATOMS: atom_id res chain seq x y z
N VAL A 1 6.62 -3.34 28.86
CA VAL A 1 5.24 -3.82 28.61
C VAL A 1 5.03 -3.83 27.12
N VAL A 2 5.04 -5.03 26.54
CA VAL A 2 4.75 -5.22 25.13
C VAL A 2 3.23 -5.31 24.99
N VAL A 3 2.61 -4.29 24.44
CA VAL A 3 1.19 -4.35 24.07
C VAL A 3 1.11 -4.95 22.69
N VAL A 4 0.82 -6.26 22.63
CA VAL A 4 0.45 -6.93 21.39
C VAL A 4 -1.02 -6.63 21.14
N VAL A 5 -1.31 -5.74 20.22
CA VAL A 5 -2.67 -5.55 19.73
C VAL A 5 -2.94 -6.63 18.69
N VAL A 6 -3.66 -7.66 19.10
CA VAL A 6 -4.16 -8.68 18.17
C VAL A 6 -5.35 -8.08 17.43
N VAL A 7 -5.17 -7.78 16.16
CA VAL A 7 -6.27 -7.44 15.27
C VAL A 7 -6.92 -8.74 14.81
N VAL A 8 -8.12 -9.03 15.31
CA VAL A 8 -8.93 -10.13 14.80
C VAL A 8 -9.51 -9.72 13.46
N VAL A 9 -8.96 -10.26 12.39
CA VAL A 9 -9.55 -10.16 11.07
C VAL A 9 -10.64 -11.22 10.95
N VAL A 10 -11.90 -10.81 10.95
CA VAL A 10 -12.99 -11.68 10.56
C VAL A 10 -12.98 -11.78 9.03
N GLY A 11 -12.33 -12.81 8.52
CA GLY A 11 -12.34 -13.14 7.11
C GLY A 11 -13.64 -13.83 6.73
N SER A 12 -14.45 -13.18 5.93
CA SER A 12 -15.51 -13.87 5.17
C SER A 12 -14.88 -14.44 3.91
N SER A 13 -14.62 -15.72 3.93
CA SER A 13 -14.25 -16.49 2.75
C SER A 13 -15.50 -16.76 1.92
N ASN A 14 -15.57 -16.16 0.75
CA ASN A 14 -16.51 -16.56 -0.27
C ASN A 14 -15.71 -17.22 -1.39
N SER A 15 -15.65 -18.53 -1.34
CA SER A 15 -15.15 -19.37 -2.42
C SER A 15 -16.28 -19.59 -3.42
N SER A 16 -16.14 -19.01 -4.60
CA SER A 16 -16.90 -19.43 -5.76
C SER A 16 -15.95 -20.08 -6.74
N SER A 17 -15.91 -21.39 -6.66
CA SER A 17 -15.40 -22.23 -7.71
C SER A 17 -16.40 -22.25 -8.85
N ASN A 18 -15.99 -21.78 -10.00
CA ASN A 18 -16.64 -22.12 -11.25
C ASN A 18 -15.66 -22.82 -12.16
N ASN A 19 -15.73 -24.13 -12.10
CA ASN A 19 -15.29 -25.02 -13.14
C ASN A 19 -16.15 -24.79 -14.37
N ASN A 20 -15.56 -24.45 -15.47
CA ASN A 20 -16.11 -24.83 -16.75
C ASN A 20 -15.00 -25.30 -17.66
N SER A 21 -14.87 -26.61 -17.66
CA SER A 21 -14.20 -27.39 -18.67
C SER A 21 -15.14 -27.57 -19.83
N SER A 22 -14.70 -27.25 -20.99
CA SER A 22 -15.06 -27.93 -22.25
C SER A 22 -13.99 -27.57 -23.28
N SER A 23 -13.16 -28.46 -23.51
CA SER A 23 -13.17 -29.56 -24.42
C SER A 23 -13.22 -29.15 -25.87
N SER A 24 -12.20 -29.67 -26.52
CA SER A 24 -12.18 -30.17 -27.88
C SER A 24 -12.40 -29.18 -29.00
N GLY A 25 -11.44 -29.16 -29.76
CA GLY A 25 -11.47 -28.67 -31.12
C GLY A 25 -10.07 -28.67 -31.65
N THR A 26 -9.64 -29.84 -31.94
CA THR A 26 -9.04 -30.28 -33.16
C THR A 26 -8.21 -29.27 -33.93
N ASP A 27 -6.96 -29.66 -34.03
CA ASP A 27 -6.18 -29.64 -35.25
C ASP A 27 -6.32 -28.38 -36.11
N ASP A 28 -5.33 -27.54 -35.99
CA ASP A 28 -4.74 -27.07 -37.22
C ASP A 28 -3.22 -26.92 -37.02
N LEU A 29 -2.57 -28.00 -37.35
CA LEU A 29 -1.18 -28.03 -37.68
C LEU A 29 -1.02 -27.38 -39.05
N LEU A 30 -0.73 -26.11 -39.08
CA LEU A 30 -0.03 -25.57 -40.23
C LEU A 30 0.93 -24.52 -39.74
N GLY A 31 2.17 -24.91 -39.83
CA GLY A 31 3.34 -24.14 -39.63
C GLY A 31 3.30 -22.79 -40.28
N GLY A 32 3.09 -21.80 -39.47
CA GLY A 32 3.52 -20.47 -39.78
C GLY A 32 4.78 -20.24 -38.99
N PHE A 33 5.91 -20.49 -39.57
CA PHE A 33 7.13 -19.91 -39.10
C PHE A 33 7.03 -18.40 -39.29
N MET A 34 6.43 -17.75 -38.33
CA MET A 34 6.65 -16.33 -38.13
C MET A 34 7.62 -16.21 -36.98
N MET A 35 8.89 -16.10 -37.31
CA MET A 35 9.88 -15.46 -36.53
C MET A 35 9.47 -13.99 -36.32
N GLY A 36 8.50 -13.78 -35.48
CA GLY A 36 8.17 -12.51 -34.91
C GLY A 36 8.42 -12.63 -33.43
N GLY A 37 9.65 -12.46 -33.00
CA GLY A 37 9.96 -12.22 -31.61
C GLY A 37 9.37 -10.90 -31.18
N THR A 38 8.08 -10.82 -30.97
CA THR A 38 7.51 -9.82 -30.09
C THR A 38 7.76 -10.34 -28.69
N THR A 39 8.90 -10.03 -28.15
CA THR A 39 9.04 -9.84 -26.73
C THR A 39 8.01 -8.79 -26.39
N THR A 40 6.86 -9.21 -25.90
CA THR A 40 5.97 -8.35 -25.15
C THR A 40 6.82 -7.93 -23.96
N GLU A 41 7.44 -6.79 -24.10
CA GLU A 41 8.07 -6.09 -22.99
C GLU A 41 6.92 -5.80 -22.03
N GLN A 42 6.78 -6.69 -21.05
CA GLN A 42 5.77 -6.56 -20.03
C GLN A 42 6.11 -5.26 -19.31
N ALA A 43 5.27 -4.24 -19.52
CA ALA A 43 5.45 -2.95 -18.89
C ALA A 43 5.70 -3.19 -17.38
N PRO A 44 6.70 -2.56 -16.78
CA PRO A 44 6.99 -2.75 -15.37
C PRO A 44 5.72 -2.54 -14.57
N PRO A 45 5.43 -3.38 -13.57
CA PRO A 45 4.20 -3.28 -12.79
C PRO A 45 4.10 -1.87 -12.23
N GLN A 46 3.03 -1.17 -12.61
CA GLN A 46 2.79 0.17 -12.11
C GLN A 46 2.56 0.11 -10.60
N PRO A 47 3.13 1.04 -9.83
CA PRO A 47 2.91 1.10 -8.41
C PRO A 47 1.41 1.28 -8.13
N LEU A 48 0.89 0.55 -7.14
CA LEU A 48 -0.52 0.59 -6.75
C LEU A 48 -0.94 1.98 -6.25
N LEU A 49 0.00 2.71 -5.66
CA LEU A 49 -0.20 4.03 -5.09
C LEU A 49 0.53 5.09 -5.92
N SER A 50 -0.05 6.27 -5.97
CA SER A 50 0.54 7.47 -6.55
C SER A 50 0.59 8.59 -5.52
N PRO A 51 1.58 9.49 -5.60
CA PRO A 51 1.62 10.65 -4.72
C PRO A 51 0.37 11.53 -4.90
N THR A 52 -0.05 12.18 -3.81
CA THR A 52 -1.10 13.21 -3.83
C THR A 52 -0.48 14.59 -3.81
N SER A 53 -1.31 15.63 -3.92
CA SER A 53 -0.88 17.03 -3.72
C SER A 53 -1.37 17.58 -2.39
N PHE A 54 -1.47 16.77 -1.36
CA PHE A 54 -2.01 17.18 -0.08
C PHE A 54 -1.03 18.06 0.70
N ASN A 55 -1.58 19.13 1.25
CA ASN A 55 -0.94 19.90 2.33
C ASN A 55 -1.42 19.37 3.71
N THR A 56 -0.83 19.88 4.77
CA THR A 56 -1.15 19.48 6.15
C THR A 56 -2.62 19.67 6.51
N GLN A 57 -3.24 20.78 6.05
CA GLN A 57 -4.64 21.07 6.31
C GLN A 57 -5.56 20.06 5.61
N GLN A 58 -5.28 19.73 4.37
CA GLN A 58 -6.02 18.73 3.61
C GLN A 58 -5.85 17.33 4.22
N PHE A 59 -4.64 17.00 4.67
CA PHE A 59 -4.39 15.75 5.40
C PHE A 59 -5.25 15.69 6.66
N GLY A 60 -5.22 16.71 7.52
CA GLY A 60 -6.02 16.76 8.75
C GLY A 60 -7.52 16.70 8.49
N GLY A 61 -8.02 17.42 7.48
CA GLY A 61 -9.43 17.39 7.09
C GLY A 61 -9.91 16.00 6.61
N ASN A 62 -9.04 15.28 5.94
CA ASN A 62 -9.36 13.92 5.48
C ASN A 62 -9.15 12.85 6.57
N TRP A 63 -8.28 13.10 7.56
CA TRP A 63 -7.95 12.13 8.59
C TRP A 63 -9.19 11.62 9.35
N GLY A 64 -10.09 12.51 9.71
CA GLY A 64 -11.32 12.17 10.42
C GLY A 64 -12.37 11.45 9.57
N SER A 65 -12.38 11.66 8.26
CA SER A 65 -13.33 11.05 7.33
C SER A 65 -12.91 9.66 6.84
N HIS A 66 -11.64 9.28 7.05
CA HIS A 66 -11.10 7.98 6.71
C HIS A 66 -11.14 7.08 7.95
N THR A 67 -12.26 6.37 8.11
CA THR A 67 -12.59 5.65 9.36
C THR A 67 -11.98 4.26 9.47
N SER A 68 -11.54 3.68 8.36
CA SER A 68 -10.81 2.41 8.40
C SER A 68 -9.37 2.67 8.81
N GLU A 69 -8.98 2.25 10.00
CA GLU A 69 -7.67 2.47 10.58
C GLU A 69 -6.99 1.15 10.94
N MET A 70 -5.72 1.05 10.58
CA MET A 70 -4.85 -0.01 11.06
C MET A 70 -3.56 0.57 11.63
N LYS A 71 -3.09 -0.02 12.73
CA LYS A 71 -1.87 0.36 13.43
C LYS A 71 -0.96 -0.84 13.66
N ILE A 72 0.32 -0.65 13.41
CA ILE A 72 1.34 -1.67 13.71
C ILE A 72 2.63 -0.99 14.13
N THR A 73 3.38 -1.64 15.03
CA THR A 73 4.76 -1.27 15.29
C THR A 73 5.66 -2.12 14.42
N VAL A 74 6.42 -1.48 13.55
CA VAL A 74 7.36 -2.14 12.63
C VAL A 74 8.77 -1.93 13.16
N PRO A 75 9.52 -3.00 13.48
CA PRO A 75 10.95 -2.88 13.73
C PRO A 75 11.64 -2.30 12.49
N SER A 76 12.34 -1.21 12.64
CA SER A 76 12.95 -0.52 11.52
C SER A 76 14.20 0.23 11.96
N SER A 77 15.14 0.41 11.06
CA SER A 77 16.32 1.27 11.22
C SER A 77 16.00 2.75 10.99
N VAL A 78 14.79 3.09 10.61
CA VAL A 78 14.31 4.46 10.45
C VAL A 78 14.31 5.16 11.80
N ASN A 79 15.12 6.21 11.91
CA ASN A 79 15.40 6.91 13.18
C ASN A 79 15.00 8.38 13.17
N SER A 80 14.42 8.87 12.09
CA SER A 80 13.96 10.24 11.97
C SER A 80 12.70 10.36 11.11
N PRO A 81 11.88 11.40 11.31
CA PRO A 81 10.72 11.66 10.46
C PRO A 81 11.09 11.85 8.98
N GLN A 82 12.23 12.45 8.69
CA GLN A 82 12.72 12.66 7.33
C GLN A 82 13.06 11.33 6.65
N THR A 83 13.77 10.45 7.36
CA THR A 83 14.11 9.11 6.85
C THR A 83 12.85 8.29 6.60
N PHE A 84 11.85 8.40 7.49
CA PHE A 84 10.54 7.79 7.31
C PHE A 84 9.85 8.27 6.02
N MET A 85 9.80 9.60 5.82
CA MET A 85 9.19 10.17 4.62
C MET A 85 9.90 9.71 3.34
N THR A 86 11.23 9.65 3.36
CA THR A 86 12.01 9.14 2.22
C THR A 86 11.69 7.68 1.92
N ALA A 87 11.60 6.84 2.95
CA ALA A 87 11.20 5.44 2.80
C ALA A 87 9.79 5.30 2.19
N MET A 88 8.83 6.09 2.68
CA MET A 88 7.47 6.10 2.14
C MET A 88 7.39 6.60 0.69
N GLN A 89 8.19 7.60 0.32
CA GLN A 89 8.26 8.07 -1.06
C GLN A 89 8.86 7.03 -2.00
N GLN A 90 9.94 6.40 -1.61
CA GLN A 90 10.67 5.45 -2.46
C GLN A 90 10.05 4.06 -2.49
N GLY A 91 9.61 3.55 -1.34
CA GLY A 91 9.10 2.19 -1.20
C GLY A 91 7.59 2.06 -1.38
N ALA A 92 6.83 3.07 -1.01
CA ALA A 92 5.36 3.06 -1.08
C ALA A 92 4.78 4.06 -2.10
N ASN A 93 5.63 4.84 -2.76
CA ASN A 93 5.23 5.88 -3.72
C ASN A 93 4.21 6.89 -3.16
N LEU A 94 4.39 7.26 -1.89
CA LEU A 94 3.56 8.24 -1.20
C LEU A 94 4.18 9.63 -1.28
N GLN A 95 3.34 10.64 -1.20
CA GLN A 95 3.79 12.02 -1.00
C GLN A 95 4.15 12.25 0.46
N ALA A 96 5.31 12.80 0.73
CA ALA A 96 5.65 13.39 2.02
C ALA A 96 4.86 14.69 2.21
N VAL A 97 4.05 14.75 3.27
CA VAL A 97 3.24 15.93 3.58
C VAL A 97 3.95 16.81 4.60
N GLN A 98 4.34 16.25 5.73
CA GLN A 98 5.03 16.99 6.79
C GLN A 98 5.84 16.10 7.71
N ALA A 99 7.01 16.57 8.11
CA ALA A 99 7.78 16.03 9.23
C ALA A 99 7.59 16.92 10.47
N ILE A 100 7.32 16.30 11.62
CA ILE A 100 7.16 16.97 12.91
C ILE A 100 8.30 16.48 13.80
N VAL A 101 9.44 17.16 13.67
CA VAL A 101 10.71 16.72 14.29
C VAL A 101 10.60 16.69 15.82
N GLN A 102 9.90 17.65 16.42
CA GLN A 102 9.77 17.78 17.87
C GLN A 102 9.10 16.57 18.53
N THR A 103 8.18 15.92 17.84
CA THR A 103 7.45 14.75 18.34
C THR A 103 7.91 13.44 17.74
N GLY A 104 8.83 13.49 16.77
CA GLY A 104 9.30 12.32 16.03
C GLY A 104 8.23 11.74 15.10
N GLU A 105 7.35 12.56 14.56
CA GLU A 105 6.23 12.14 13.73
C GLU A 105 6.37 12.62 12.29
N ALA A 106 5.80 11.87 11.38
CA ALA A 106 5.68 12.27 9.97
C ALA A 106 4.37 11.81 9.37
N ILE A 107 3.86 12.56 8.42
CA ILE A 107 2.64 12.26 7.68
C ILE A 107 2.92 12.19 6.19
N CYS A 108 2.33 11.17 5.56
CA CYS A 108 2.40 10.95 4.13
C CYS A 108 1.00 10.64 3.59
N ALA A 109 0.78 10.89 2.31
CA ALA A 109 -0.48 10.61 1.66
C ALA A 109 -0.27 10.04 0.27
N GLY A 110 -1.20 9.22 -0.18
CA GLY A 110 -1.19 8.66 -1.51
C GLY A 110 -2.59 8.38 -2.01
N MET A 111 -2.68 7.96 -3.25
CA MET A 111 -3.95 7.69 -3.91
C MET A 111 -3.80 6.50 -4.84
N LYS A 112 -4.79 5.62 -4.84
CA LYS A 112 -4.95 4.58 -5.85
C LYS A 112 -5.55 5.16 -7.13
N ALA A 113 -5.37 4.49 -8.26
CA ALA A 113 -5.87 4.94 -9.56
C ALA A 113 -7.39 5.19 -9.61
N ASP A 114 -8.16 4.52 -8.76
CA ASP A 114 -9.61 4.69 -8.62
C ASP A 114 -10.03 5.90 -7.74
N GLY A 115 -9.07 6.68 -7.26
CA GLY A 115 -9.30 7.85 -6.40
C GLY A 115 -9.36 7.54 -4.90
N ASN A 116 -9.20 6.28 -4.47
CA ASN A 116 -9.13 5.95 -3.06
C ASN A 116 -7.84 6.50 -2.44
N ILE A 117 -8.02 7.32 -1.41
CA ILE A 117 -6.93 8.00 -0.70
C ILE A 117 -6.46 7.14 0.47
N VAL A 118 -5.15 7.09 0.66
CA VAL A 118 -4.49 6.55 1.84
C VAL A 118 -3.79 7.68 2.60
N LEU A 119 -4.01 7.71 3.90
CA LEU A 119 -3.35 8.61 4.83
C LEU A 119 -2.46 7.79 5.76
N VAL A 120 -1.20 8.16 5.87
CA VAL A 120 -0.19 7.44 6.62
C VAL A 120 0.45 8.37 7.65
N HIS A 121 0.48 7.91 8.89
CA HIS A 121 1.16 8.57 9.99
C HIS A 121 2.19 7.63 10.57
N GLY A 122 3.43 8.07 10.65
CA GLY A 122 4.53 7.37 11.28
C GLY A 122 5.00 8.12 12.52
N LYS A 123 5.18 7.39 13.63
CA LYS A 123 5.82 7.90 14.83
C LYS A 123 7.08 7.10 15.10
N ILE A 124 8.20 7.79 15.11
CA ILE A 124 9.49 7.18 15.40
C ILE A 124 9.58 6.85 16.88
N MET A 125 9.94 5.62 17.17
CA MET A 125 10.09 5.08 18.52
C MET A 125 11.50 4.49 18.69
N ALA A 126 11.89 4.23 19.93
CA ALA A 126 13.22 3.66 20.22
C ALA A 126 13.50 2.32 19.50
N ASN A 127 12.47 1.53 19.25
CA ASN A 127 12.59 0.18 18.69
C ASN A 127 11.92 0.04 17.31
N GLY A 128 11.70 1.12 16.58
CA GLY A 128 11.08 1.08 15.27
C GLY A 128 10.11 2.22 15.04
N VAL A 129 9.12 1.98 14.20
CA VAL A 129 8.12 2.95 13.79
C VAL A 129 6.72 2.46 14.16
N LEU A 130 5.96 3.27 14.88
CA LEU A 130 4.51 3.06 15.00
C LEU A 130 3.85 3.63 13.74
N LEU A 131 3.40 2.73 12.88
CA LEU A 131 2.76 3.03 11.61
C LEU A 131 1.25 3.01 11.80
N THR A 132 0.57 4.07 11.40
CA THR A 132 -0.89 4.17 11.34
C THR A 132 -1.32 4.45 9.92
N VAL A 133 -2.19 3.63 9.37
CA VAL A 133 -2.73 3.78 8.02
C VAL A 133 -4.23 3.95 8.10
N ARG A 134 -4.76 4.95 7.38
CA ARG A 134 -6.20 5.21 7.28
C ARG A 134 -6.64 5.29 5.83
N THR A 135 -7.77 4.65 5.54
CA THR A 135 -8.50 4.76 4.28
C THR A 135 -10.01 4.75 4.53
N LYS A 136 -10.82 4.79 3.47
CA LYS A 136 -12.27 4.58 3.55
C LYS A 136 -12.67 3.12 3.43
N ASP A 137 -11.79 2.28 2.88
CA ASP A 137 -12.05 0.87 2.59
C ASP A 137 -11.13 -0.02 3.44
N PRO A 138 -11.70 -0.91 4.30
CA PRO A 138 -10.91 -1.81 5.14
C PRO A 138 -9.96 -2.73 4.37
N GLY A 139 -10.39 -3.25 3.22
CA GLY A 139 -9.55 -4.10 2.38
C GLY A 139 -8.36 -3.34 1.80
N PHE A 140 -8.58 -2.10 1.40
CA PHE A 140 -7.53 -1.22 0.93
C PHE A 140 -6.59 -0.77 2.05
N THR A 141 -7.10 -0.59 3.28
CA THR A 141 -6.26 -0.26 4.45
C THR A 141 -5.21 -1.32 4.70
N GLN A 142 -5.58 -2.61 4.67
CA GLN A 142 -4.64 -3.72 4.85
C GLN A 142 -3.58 -3.74 3.75
N THR A 143 -3.97 -3.59 2.50
CA THR A 143 -3.04 -3.54 1.37
C THR A 143 -2.04 -2.39 1.51
N CYS A 144 -2.51 -1.21 1.89
CA CYS A 144 -1.64 -0.04 2.11
C CYS A 144 -0.71 -0.24 3.30
N LEU A 145 -1.19 -0.88 4.38
CA LEU A 145 -0.36 -1.21 5.53
C LEU A 145 0.81 -2.13 5.13
N ASP A 146 0.53 -3.15 4.33
CA ASP A 146 1.56 -4.09 3.88
C ASP A 146 2.59 -3.41 2.96
N ILE A 147 2.15 -2.54 2.06
CA ILE A 147 3.04 -1.73 1.21
C ILE A 147 3.93 -0.83 2.08
N CYS A 148 3.36 -0.09 3.02
CA CYS A 148 4.10 0.81 3.88
C CYS A 148 5.06 0.07 4.83
N LYS A 149 4.65 -1.10 5.33
CA LYS A 149 5.50 -1.97 6.15
C LYS A 149 6.72 -2.45 5.37
N ASN A 150 6.54 -2.83 4.11
CA ASN A 150 7.64 -3.29 3.26
C ASN A 150 8.58 -2.18 2.83
N ALA A 151 8.16 -0.92 2.94
CA ALA A 151 8.99 0.26 2.65
C ALA A 151 9.90 0.65 3.82
N LEU A 152 9.65 0.15 5.04
CA LEU A 152 10.40 0.45 6.27
C LEU A 152 11.51 -0.56 6.54
#